data_2be3f8b85452e0edea16281a48886b71
#
_entry.id   2be3f8b85452e0edea16281a48886b71
#
_cell.length_a   1.000
_cell.length_b   1.000
_cell.length_c   1.000
_cell.angle_alpha   90.00
_cell.angle_beta   90.00
_cell.angle_gamma   90.00
#
_symmetry.space_group_name_H-M   'P 1'
#
loop_
_entity.id
_entity.type
_entity.pdbx_description
1 polymer ?
#
loop_
_entity_poly.entity_id
_entity_poly.type
_entity_poly.pdbx_seq_one_letter_code
_entity_poly.pdbx_strand_id
1 'polypeptide(L)'
;MAAVLSSEVKQALQDIYYNVRTGRGREAFALLEKASAAGDGDASCVLARCLCGYQYVWGGHDFPEDDARATKLLHKSVEQGSALGVLVALRSGELTPSVQKKMPFGSLQEAFDQVEALAKEGDAFCQYVIGNSYFWWDFLRIQNKGKDSFPSQAEFKAYLKEEISKCEDWFWKAFRGGVHFAANNLNRYYTQGDEDIIAPQPEKAKDLWKIGAELGYPSHQFIYASELKKQERYQEALHWFMESAAAPNSDCWYEIGFMYWNGKGVEVDKAYAVSCYEKELALTPHNTGSHNGLGQAYFLGEGVPQDYAKAFYHLSYAYEKRGSEWGVFYLAKCCFYGLGTPQDYGKALQFLNKVDWQNKEADYMRGVIYAQGLGGVSADIPKGVAYLQKAGSFTKAKEELLHYKKTLFGKWVRRN
;
A
#
# COMPACT_ATOMS: atom_id res chain seq x y z
N MET A 1 16.58 -6.31 -39.43
CA MET A 1 17.18 -5.16 -38.73
C MET A 1 17.19 -5.52 -37.23
N ALA A 2 18.24 -5.15 -36.51
CA ALA A 2 18.26 -5.35 -35.06
C ALA A 2 17.06 -4.57 -34.42
N ALA A 3 16.35 -5.19 -33.48
CA ALA A 3 15.30 -4.53 -32.74
C ALA A 3 15.92 -3.38 -31.93
N VAL A 4 15.35 -2.19 -32.01
CA VAL A 4 15.82 -1.01 -31.24
C VAL A 4 14.59 -0.27 -30.74
N LEU A 5 14.53 -0.06 -29.44
CA LEU A 5 13.51 0.84 -28.85
C LEU A 5 13.76 2.28 -29.33
N SER A 6 12.68 3.01 -29.64
CA SER A 6 12.77 4.41 -30.03
C SER A 6 13.37 5.27 -28.90
N SER A 7 13.86 6.47 -29.24
CA SER A 7 14.37 7.44 -28.25
C SER A 7 13.28 7.84 -27.26
N GLU A 8 12.05 7.97 -27.73
CA GLU A 8 10.86 8.32 -26.95
C GLU A 8 10.56 7.25 -25.91
N VAL A 9 10.56 5.97 -26.30
CA VAL A 9 10.34 4.84 -25.40
C VAL A 9 11.47 4.74 -24.37
N LYS A 10 12.74 4.84 -24.79
CA LYS A 10 13.88 4.83 -23.87
C LYS A 10 13.80 5.95 -22.83
N GLN A 11 13.47 7.18 -23.27
CA GLN A 11 13.30 8.31 -22.37
C GLN A 11 12.13 8.08 -21.39
N ALA A 12 11.00 7.58 -21.89
CA ALA A 12 9.85 7.29 -21.02
C ALA A 12 10.16 6.21 -19.99
N LEU A 13 10.86 5.13 -20.36
CA LEU A 13 11.28 4.09 -19.45
C LEU A 13 12.19 4.62 -18.32
N GLN A 14 13.08 5.60 -18.61
CA GLN A 14 13.89 6.26 -17.60
C GLN A 14 13.04 6.91 -16.51
N ASP A 15 12.02 7.67 -16.91
CA ASP A 15 11.22 8.46 -15.98
C ASP A 15 10.09 7.64 -15.31
N ILE A 16 9.62 6.54 -15.95
CA ILE A 16 8.54 5.69 -15.42
C ILE A 16 9.07 4.54 -14.54
N TYR A 17 10.20 3.94 -14.91
CA TYR A 17 10.72 2.74 -14.25
C TYR A 17 12.10 2.93 -13.62
N TYR A 18 13.08 3.47 -14.36
CA TYR A 18 14.49 3.38 -13.95
C TYR A 18 14.87 4.46 -12.95
N ASN A 19 14.26 5.64 -13.03
CA ASN A 19 14.48 6.74 -12.09
C ASN A 19 13.19 7.50 -11.77
N VAL A 20 12.32 6.88 -11.00
CA VAL A 20 11.03 7.45 -10.58
C VAL A 20 11.17 8.77 -9.78
N ARG A 21 12.36 9.04 -9.23
CA ARG A 21 12.64 10.26 -8.46
C ARG A 21 12.70 11.54 -9.30
N THR A 22 12.76 11.43 -10.64
CA THR A 22 12.70 12.60 -11.54
C THR A 22 11.39 13.38 -11.39
N GLY A 23 10.30 12.74 -10.97
CA GLY A 23 8.97 13.33 -10.92
C GLY A 23 8.34 13.60 -12.29
N ARG A 24 9.01 13.15 -13.40
CA ARG A 24 8.58 13.43 -14.79
C ARG A 24 7.67 12.35 -15.38
N GLY A 25 7.01 11.60 -14.54
CA GLY A 25 6.12 10.52 -15.02
C GLY A 25 5.02 11.02 -15.96
N ARG A 26 4.41 12.18 -15.69
CA ARG A 26 3.37 12.75 -16.56
C ARG A 26 3.89 13.20 -17.91
N GLU A 27 5.09 13.79 -17.97
CA GLU A 27 5.75 14.13 -19.24
C GLU A 27 6.08 12.87 -20.04
N ALA A 28 6.58 11.83 -19.37
CA ALA A 28 6.85 10.54 -20.01
C ALA A 28 5.56 9.88 -20.54
N PHE A 29 4.46 9.96 -19.79
CA PHE A 29 3.15 9.47 -20.23
C PHE A 29 2.69 10.20 -21.51
N ALA A 30 2.76 11.53 -21.55
CA ALA A 30 2.40 12.34 -22.71
C ALA A 30 3.32 12.05 -23.91
N LEU A 31 4.62 11.79 -23.67
CA LEU A 31 5.57 11.39 -24.70
C LEU A 31 5.17 10.05 -25.35
N LEU A 32 4.78 9.07 -24.51
CA LEU A 32 4.28 7.77 -25.00
C LEU A 32 2.96 7.90 -25.78
N GLU A 33 2.04 8.78 -25.36
CA GLU A 33 0.81 9.05 -26.10
C GLU A 33 1.12 9.54 -27.52
N LYS A 34 2.03 10.51 -27.64
CA LYS A 34 2.45 11.07 -28.93
C LYS A 34 3.14 10.00 -29.80
N ALA A 35 4.08 9.23 -29.25
CA ALA A 35 4.78 8.18 -29.98
C ALA A 35 3.84 7.05 -30.43
N SER A 36 2.92 6.61 -29.54
CA SER A 36 1.87 5.63 -29.88
C SER A 36 0.95 6.12 -31.01
N ALA A 37 0.57 7.40 -31.00
CA ALA A 37 -0.24 7.99 -32.06
C ALA A 37 0.51 8.03 -33.40
N ALA A 38 1.83 8.23 -33.36
CA ALA A 38 2.71 8.21 -34.53
C ALA A 38 3.03 6.80 -35.09
N GLY A 39 2.54 5.75 -34.44
CA GLY A 39 2.70 4.37 -34.92
C GLY A 39 3.76 3.55 -34.19
N ASP A 40 4.35 4.07 -33.09
CA ASP A 40 5.31 3.33 -32.28
C ASP A 40 4.57 2.28 -31.42
N GLY A 41 4.80 1.01 -31.76
CA GLY A 41 4.18 -0.12 -31.08
C GLY A 41 4.72 -0.35 -29.67
N ASP A 42 6.00 -0.08 -29.42
CA ASP A 42 6.61 -0.23 -28.10
C ASP A 42 6.08 0.86 -27.15
N ALA A 43 5.89 2.09 -27.65
CA ALA A 43 5.22 3.16 -26.91
C ALA A 43 3.77 2.79 -26.55
N SER A 44 3.04 2.16 -27.47
CA SER A 44 1.66 1.68 -27.20
C SER A 44 1.64 0.62 -26.10
N CYS A 45 2.64 -0.29 -26.09
CA CYS A 45 2.79 -1.32 -25.07
C CYS A 45 3.08 -0.73 -23.67
N VAL A 46 4.05 0.18 -23.57
CA VAL A 46 4.43 0.81 -22.29
C VAL A 46 3.28 1.68 -21.77
N LEU A 47 2.61 2.43 -22.65
CA LEU A 47 1.44 3.23 -22.31
C LEU A 47 0.28 2.37 -21.76
N ALA A 48 0.03 1.21 -22.38
CA ALA A 48 -0.96 0.26 -21.87
C ALA A 48 -0.67 -0.15 -20.41
N ARG A 49 0.59 -0.44 -20.09
CA ARG A 49 0.98 -0.78 -18.71
C ARG A 49 0.79 0.38 -17.73
N CYS A 50 1.01 1.62 -18.16
CA CYS A 50 0.76 2.80 -17.32
C CYS A 50 -0.72 2.92 -16.92
N LEU A 51 -1.64 2.42 -17.73
CA LEU A 51 -3.09 2.48 -17.51
C LEU A 51 -3.62 1.30 -16.66
N CYS A 52 -2.80 0.28 -16.36
CA CYS A 52 -3.19 -0.89 -15.56
C CYS A 52 -2.99 -0.72 -14.06
N GLY A 53 -2.64 0.48 -13.58
CA GLY A 53 -2.53 0.81 -12.17
C GLY A 53 -1.18 0.53 -11.52
N TYR A 54 -1.11 0.84 -10.23
CA TYR A 54 0.12 0.86 -9.41
C TYR A 54 0.82 -0.50 -9.27
N GLN A 55 0.16 -1.59 -9.57
CA GLN A 55 0.79 -2.93 -9.56
C GLN A 55 1.79 -3.13 -10.70
N TYR A 56 1.79 -2.25 -11.71
CA TYR A 56 2.66 -2.32 -12.89
C TYR A 56 3.59 -1.13 -13.04
N VAL A 57 3.29 -0.01 -12.37
CA VAL A 57 4.08 1.22 -12.37
C VAL A 57 4.11 1.81 -10.96
N TRP A 58 5.09 2.66 -10.66
CA TRP A 58 5.13 3.32 -9.37
C TRP A 58 3.91 4.23 -9.14
N GLY A 59 3.21 4.04 -8.01
CA GLY A 59 1.97 4.76 -7.69
C GLY A 59 2.12 6.28 -7.61
N GLY A 60 3.31 6.78 -7.24
CA GLY A 60 3.60 8.21 -7.19
C GLY A 60 3.57 8.95 -8.54
N HIS A 61 3.43 8.23 -9.68
CA HIS A 61 3.19 8.86 -10.97
C HIS A 61 1.75 9.40 -11.13
N ASP A 62 0.81 8.86 -10.35
CA ASP A 62 -0.61 9.23 -10.40
C ASP A 62 -1.19 9.14 -11.82
N PHE A 63 -0.93 8.00 -12.50
CA PHE A 63 -1.49 7.73 -13.83
C PHE A 63 -2.96 7.36 -13.71
N PRO A 64 -3.78 7.73 -14.72
CA PRO A 64 -5.16 7.26 -14.76
C PRO A 64 -5.23 5.74 -14.94
N GLU A 65 -6.15 5.09 -14.24
CA GLU A 65 -6.45 3.67 -14.47
C GLU A 65 -7.58 3.55 -15.51
N ASP A 66 -7.31 2.82 -16.59
CA ASP A 66 -8.27 2.58 -17.69
C ASP A 66 -7.93 1.25 -18.39
N ASP A 67 -8.42 0.15 -17.84
CA ASP A 67 -8.19 -1.20 -18.36
C ASP A 67 -8.70 -1.38 -19.79
N ALA A 68 -9.82 -0.74 -20.13
CA ALA A 68 -10.40 -0.86 -21.47
C ALA A 68 -9.53 -0.18 -22.53
N ARG A 69 -8.95 0.97 -22.19
CA ARG A 69 -7.97 1.67 -23.03
C ARG A 69 -6.65 0.92 -23.07
N ALA A 70 -6.19 0.37 -21.95
CA ALA A 70 -4.98 -0.43 -21.86
C ALA A 70 -5.04 -1.65 -22.81
N THR A 71 -6.13 -2.42 -22.78
CA THR A 71 -6.36 -3.54 -23.70
C THR A 71 -6.31 -3.11 -25.18
N LYS A 72 -6.99 -2.03 -25.53
CA LYS A 72 -6.96 -1.51 -26.92
C LYS A 72 -5.56 -1.10 -27.38
N LEU A 73 -4.80 -0.44 -26.49
CA LEU A 73 -3.41 -0.04 -26.77
C LEU A 73 -2.50 -1.25 -26.93
N LEU A 74 -2.71 -2.28 -26.12
CA LEU A 74 -1.93 -3.50 -26.21
C LEU A 74 -2.19 -4.27 -27.52
N HIS A 75 -3.45 -4.35 -27.97
CA HIS A 75 -3.79 -4.90 -29.30
C HIS A 75 -3.15 -4.06 -30.41
N LYS A 76 -3.29 -2.72 -30.32
CA LYS A 76 -2.64 -1.80 -31.26
C LYS A 76 -1.12 -1.97 -31.32
N SER A 77 -0.48 -2.18 -30.18
CA SER A 77 0.96 -2.44 -30.08
C SER A 77 1.39 -3.65 -30.92
N VAL A 78 0.61 -4.75 -30.84
CA VAL A 78 0.85 -5.97 -31.65
C VAL A 78 0.69 -5.66 -33.15
N GLU A 79 -0.36 -4.94 -33.54
CA GLU A 79 -0.62 -4.56 -34.93
C GLU A 79 0.45 -3.61 -35.49
N GLN A 80 1.04 -2.77 -34.64
CA GLN A 80 2.12 -1.85 -34.98
C GLN A 80 3.51 -2.54 -35.02
N GLY A 81 3.59 -3.85 -34.77
CA GLY A 81 4.81 -4.64 -34.90
C GLY A 81 5.74 -4.61 -33.70
N SER A 82 5.22 -4.32 -32.52
CA SER A 82 6.02 -4.42 -31.29
C SER A 82 6.18 -5.88 -30.85
N ALA A 83 7.41 -6.37 -30.86
CA ALA A 83 7.76 -7.66 -30.26
C ALA A 83 7.51 -7.66 -28.74
N LEU A 84 7.80 -6.53 -28.07
CA LEU A 84 7.49 -6.31 -26.66
C LEU A 84 5.99 -6.40 -26.39
N GLY A 85 5.16 -5.75 -27.24
CA GLY A 85 3.71 -5.82 -27.18
C GLY A 85 3.15 -7.23 -27.34
N VAL A 86 3.75 -8.04 -28.22
CA VAL A 86 3.38 -9.46 -28.39
C VAL A 86 3.60 -10.24 -27.08
N LEU A 87 4.76 -10.11 -26.44
CA LEU A 87 5.05 -10.84 -25.20
C LEU A 87 4.19 -10.35 -24.03
N VAL A 88 3.94 -9.06 -23.93
CA VAL A 88 3.06 -8.50 -22.88
C VAL A 88 1.60 -8.94 -23.11
N ALA A 89 1.11 -8.94 -24.35
CA ALA A 89 -0.22 -9.44 -24.69
C ALA A 89 -0.35 -10.97 -24.44
N LEU A 90 0.69 -11.73 -24.72
CA LEU A 90 0.75 -13.15 -24.41
C LEU A 90 0.59 -13.37 -22.89
N ARG A 91 1.36 -12.65 -22.07
CA ARG A 91 1.35 -12.74 -20.60
C ARG A 91 0.01 -12.35 -19.98
N SER A 92 -0.63 -11.29 -20.49
CA SER A 92 -1.92 -10.79 -19.97
C SER A 92 -3.14 -11.57 -20.46
N GLY A 93 -2.96 -12.54 -21.37
CA GLY A 93 -4.07 -13.27 -21.99
C GLY A 93 -4.76 -12.50 -23.13
N GLU A 94 -4.26 -11.33 -23.50
CA GLU A 94 -4.82 -10.46 -24.54
C GLU A 94 -4.37 -10.87 -25.95
N LEU A 95 -3.38 -11.77 -26.10
CA LEU A 95 -2.97 -12.30 -27.40
C LEU A 95 -3.94 -13.39 -27.86
N THR A 96 -5.17 -13.00 -28.17
CA THR A 96 -6.18 -13.88 -28.73
C THR A 96 -5.82 -14.32 -30.14
N PRO A 97 -6.41 -15.40 -30.71
CA PRO A 97 -6.11 -15.84 -32.07
C PRO A 97 -6.36 -14.73 -33.13
N SER A 98 -7.33 -13.83 -32.90
CA SER A 98 -7.62 -12.72 -33.80
C SER A 98 -6.54 -11.64 -33.74
N VAL A 99 -5.99 -11.35 -32.56
CA VAL A 99 -4.89 -10.39 -32.36
C VAL A 99 -3.58 -11.00 -32.88
N GLN A 100 -3.33 -12.28 -32.59
CA GLN A 100 -2.12 -12.97 -33.05
C GLN A 100 -2.00 -13.01 -34.58
N LYS A 101 -3.11 -13.13 -35.31
CA LYS A 101 -3.12 -13.08 -36.79
C LYS A 101 -2.66 -11.74 -37.37
N LYS A 102 -2.68 -10.67 -36.59
CA LYS A 102 -2.28 -9.32 -37.00
C LYS A 102 -0.82 -9.00 -36.67
N MET A 103 -0.14 -9.86 -35.91
CA MET A 103 1.28 -9.65 -35.64
C MET A 103 2.11 -9.83 -36.91
N PRO A 104 3.10 -8.98 -37.18
CA PRO A 104 3.94 -9.09 -38.38
C PRO A 104 5.08 -10.09 -38.24
N PHE A 105 5.10 -10.86 -37.18
CA PHE A 105 6.12 -11.89 -36.91
C PHE A 105 5.64 -13.26 -37.44
N GLY A 106 6.58 -14.05 -37.99
CA GLY A 106 6.29 -15.40 -38.46
C GLY A 106 6.01 -16.39 -37.35
N SER A 107 6.46 -16.11 -36.12
CA SER A 107 6.22 -16.91 -34.93
C SER A 107 6.34 -16.10 -33.65
N LEU A 108 5.86 -16.65 -32.53
CA LEU A 108 6.08 -16.09 -31.18
C LEU A 108 7.56 -16.14 -30.79
N GLN A 109 8.28 -17.15 -31.28
CA GLN A 109 9.73 -17.27 -31.05
C GLN A 109 10.51 -16.12 -31.68
N GLU A 110 10.13 -15.67 -32.87
CA GLU A 110 10.75 -14.50 -33.51
C GLU A 110 10.57 -13.23 -32.72
N ALA A 111 9.35 -13.00 -32.16
CA ALA A 111 9.10 -11.86 -31.29
C ALA A 111 9.90 -11.98 -29.98
N PHE A 112 9.98 -13.18 -29.39
CA PHE A 112 10.79 -13.44 -28.20
C PHE A 112 12.28 -13.14 -28.43
N ASP A 113 12.83 -13.63 -29.51
CA ASP A 113 14.25 -13.46 -29.85
C ASP A 113 14.63 -11.98 -30.02
N GLN A 114 13.70 -11.14 -30.55
CA GLN A 114 13.92 -9.70 -30.66
C GLN A 114 13.93 -9.02 -29.27
N VAL A 115 13.01 -9.35 -28.39
CA VAL A 115 13.00 -8.80 -27.02
C VAL A 115 14.19 -9.32 -26.22
N GLU A 116 14.58 -10.58 -26.40
CA GLU A 116 15.76 -11.16 -25.74
C GLU A 116 17.06 -10.49 -26.19
N ALA A 117 17.16 -10.10 -27.45
CA ALA A 117 18.30 -9.34 -27.95
C ALA A 117 18.42 -7.99 -27.23
N LEU A 118 17.34 -7.23 -27.12
CA LEU A 118 17.29 -5.97 -26.34
C LEU A 118 17.64 -6.19 -24.86
N ALA A 119 17.13 -7.26 -24.26
CA ALA A 119 17.43 -7.64 -22.87
C ALA A 119 18.92 -7.96 -22.68
N LYS A 120 19.56 -8.64 -23.65
CA LYS A 120 21.00 -8.94 -23.65
C LYS A 120 21.86 -7.69 -23.85
N GLU A 121 21.37 -6.68 -24.57
CA GLU A 121 21.99 -5.36 -24.71
C GLU A 121 21.86 -4.51 -23.43
N GLY A 122 21.10 -4.96 -22.45
CA GLY A 122 21.01 -4.33 -21.13
C GLY A 122 19.72 -3.57 -20.85
N ASP A 123 18.71 -3.61 -21.73
CA ASP A 123 17.42 -2.97 -21.45
C ASP A 123 16.70 -3.70 -20.31
N ALA A 124 16.55 -3.02 -19.17
CA ALA A 124 16.03 -3.62 -17.95
C ALA A 124 14.52 -3.96 -18.03
N PHE A 125 13.73 -3.20 -18.81
CA PHE A 125 12.33 -3.51 -19.00
C PHE A 125 12.16 -4.76 -19.87
N CYS A 126 12.94 -4.90 -20.93
CA CYS A 126 13.01 -6.13 -21.73
C CYS A 126 13.48 -7.33 -20.89
N GLN A 127 14.50 -7.16 -20.03
CA GLN A 127 14.93 -8.20 -19.07
C GLN A 127 13.77 -8.65 -18.15
N TYR A 128 12.97 -7.73 -17.66
CA TYR A 128 11.80 -8.04 -16.87
C TYR A 128 10.74 -8.83 -17.66
N VAL A 129 10.48 -8.44 -18.91
CA VAL A 129 9.54 -9.16 -19.80
C VAL A 129 10.02 -10.57 -20.11
N ILE A 130 11.31 -10.75 -20.40
CA ILE A 130 11.91 -12.08 -20.62
C ILE A 130 11.83 -12.93 -19.35
N GLY A 131 12.16 -12.36 -18.17
CA GLY A 131 12.01 -13.03 -16.88
C GLY A 131 10.58 -13.52 -16.64
N ASN A 132 9.58 -12.69 -16.96
CA ASN A 132 8.18 -13.08 -16.88
C ASN A 132 7.83 -14.25 -17.80
N SER A 133 8.35 -14.26 -19.03
CA SER A 133 8.09 -15.33 -20.00
C SER A 133 8.55 -16.69 -19.48
N TYR A 134 9.65 -16.74 -18.74
CA TYR A 134 10.10 -17.96 -18.06
C TYR A 134 9.30 -18.27 -16.79
N PHE A 135 9.11 -17.30 -15.93
CA PHE A 135 8.46 -17.50 -14.62
C PHE A 135 7.00 -17.96 -14.74
N TRP A 136 6.26 -17.45 -15.72
CA TRP A 136 4.84 -17.74 -15.93
C TRP A 136 4.57 -18.79 -17.01
N TRP A 137 5.58 -19.51 -17.47
CA TRP A 137 5.50 -20.60 -18.45
C TRP A 137 5.08 -20.18 -19.85
N ASP A 138 5.16 -18.90 -20.20
CA ASP A 138 4.84 -18.40 -21.53
C ASP A 138 5.77 -19.01 -22.61
N PHE A 139 6.99 -19.42 -22.22
CA PHE A 139 7.95 -20.11 -23.07
C PHE A 139 7.38 -21.39 -23.72
N LEU A 140 6.42 -22.06 -23.09
CA LEU A 140 5.76 -23.21 -23.69
C LEU A 140 5.01 -22.85 -24.98
N ARG A 141 4.22 -21.75 -24.94
CA ARG A 141 3.55 -21.23 -26.14
C ARG A 141 4.54 -20.66 -27.16
N ILE A 142 5.56 -19.94 -26.68
CA ILE A 142 6.60 -19.32 -27.51
C ILE A 142 7.31 -20.40 -28.31
N GLN A 143 7.73 -21.50 -27.68
CA GLN A 143 8.46 -22.60 -28.29
C GLN A 143 7.55 -23.67 -28.93
N ASN A 144 6.23 -23.44 -28.86
CA ASN A 144 5.22 -24.44 -29.33
C ASN A 144 5.46 -25.83 -28.73
N LYS A 145 5.71 -25.87 -27.40
CA LYS A 145 5.93 -27.11 -26.63
C LYS A 145 4.82 -27.31 -25.61
N GLY A 146 4.50 -28.56 -25.33
CA GLY A 146 3.57 -28.99 -24.32
C GLY A 146 4.00 -30.31 -23.71
N LYS A 147 3.21 -30.87 -22.79
CA LYS A 147 3.50 -32.17 -22.14
C LYS A 147 3.71 -33.27 -23.16
N ASP A 148 2.93 -33.27 -24.25
CA ASP A 148 2.99 -34.28 -25.31
C ASP A 148 4.23 -34.16 -26.21
N SER A 149 5.01 -33.11 -26.03
CA SER A 149 6.30 -32.94 -26.72
C SER A 149 7.45 -33.74 -26.09
N PHE A 150 7.18 -34.42 -24.96
CA PHE A 150 8.21 -35.14 -24.20
C PHE A 150 7.84 -36.61 -24.02
N PRO A 151 8.83 -37.52 -24.02
CA PRO A 151 8.62 -38.97 -23.87
C PRO A 151 8.02 -39.37 -22.52
N SER A 152 8.27 -38.57 -21.46
CA SER A 152 7.78 -38.85 -20.13
C SER A 152 7.48 -37.58 -19.33
N GLN A 153 6.64 -37.73 -18.29
CA GLN A 153 6.36 -36.63 -17.34
C GLN A 153 7.63 -36.17 -16.60
N ALA A 154 8.57 -37.08 -16.34
CA ALA A 154 9.82 -36.74 -15.68
C ALA A 154 10.70 -35.82 -16.56
N GLU A 155 10.79 -36.11 -17.85
CA GLU A 155 11.52 -35.26 -18.80
C GLU A 155 10.85 -33.91 -18.99
N PHE A 156 9.51 -33.87 -19.05
CA PHE A 156 8.79 -32.61 -19.08
C PHE A 156 9.03 -31.76 -17.83
N LYS A 157 9.02 -32.37 -16.62
CA LYS A 157 9.34 -31.66 -15.38
C LYS A 157 10.79 -31.16 -15.35
N ALA A 158 11.75 -31.96 -15.84
CA ALA A 158 13.14 -31.56 -15.92
C ALA A 158 13.31 -30.34 -16.84
N TYR A 159 12.67 -30.36 -18.00
CA TYR A 159 12.63 -29.23 -18.93
C TYR A 159 12.01 -27.97 -18.30
N LEU A 160 10.85 -28.11 -17.63
CA LEU A 160 10.21 -26.98 -16.94
C LEU A 160 11.15 -26.38 -15.89
N LYS A 161 11.81 -27.23 -15.08
CA LYS A 161 12.76 -26.77 -14.05
C LYS A 161 13.91 -25.97 -14.66
N GLU A 162 14.49 -26.45 -15.77
CA GLU A 162 15.57 -25.75 -16.48
C GLU A 162 15.08 -24.37 -16.98
N GLU A 163 13.96 -24.35 -17.69
CA GLU A 163 13.44 -23.11 -18.30
C GLU A 163 13.02 -22.09 -17.23
N ILE A 164 12.24 -22.52 -16.23
CA ILE A 164 11.77 -21.61 -15.16
C ILE A 164 12.96 -21.02 -14.39
N SER A 165 14.01 -21.81 -14.14
CA SER A 165 15.18 -21.34 -13.39
C SER A 165 15.87 -20.14 -14.06
N LYS A 166 15.73 -19.94 -15.37
CA LYS A 166 16.29 -18.79 -16.08
C LYS A 166 15.68 -17.46 -15.65
N CYS A 167 14.48 -17.47 -15.08
CA CYS A 167 13.80 -16.24 -14.63
C CYS A 167 14.59 -15.52 -13.53
N GLU A 168 15.31 -16.26 -12.65
CA GLU A 168 16.06 -15.70 -11.53
C GLU A 168 17.10 -14.69 -12.01
N ASP A 169 17.93 -15.07 -12.97
CA ASP A 169 18.98 -14.20 -13.54
C ASP A 169 18.39 -12.96 -14.25
N TRP A 170 17.33 -13.16 -15.05
CA TRP A 170 16.66 -12.08 -15.75
C TRP A 170 16.00 -11.09 -14.81
N PHE A 171 15.33 -11.55 -13.76
CA PHE A 171 14.75 -10.68 -12.76
C PHE A 171 15.78 -9.91 -11.94
N TRP A 172 16.92 -10.54 -11.60
CA TRP A 172 18.02 -9.83 -10.94
C TRP A 172 18.63 -8.73 -11.82
N LYS A 173 18.83 -8.98 -13.10
CA LYS A 173 19.30 -7.97 -14.07
C LYS A 173 18.29 -6.82 -14.15
N ALA A 174 17.03 -7.11 -14.37
CA ALA A 174 15.96 -6.12 -14.43
C ALA A 174 15.87 -5.30 -13.14
N PHE A 175 15.93 -5.95 -11.98
CA PHE A 175 15.87 -5.31 -10.67
C PHE A 175 17.03 -4.33 -10.47
N ARG A 176 18.25 -4.75 -10.74
CA ARG A 176 19.43 -3.88 -10.66
C ARG A 176 19.44 -2.77 -11.72
N GLY A 177 18.79 -3.01 -12.83
CA GLY A 177 18.63 -2.05 -13.94
C GLY A 177 17.52 -1.00 -13.73
N GLY A 178 16.79 -1.02 -12.61
CA GLY A 178 15.77 -0.01 -12.29
C GLY A 178 14.33 -0.51 -12.27
N VAL A 179 14.05 -1.71 -12.77
CA VAL A 179 12.69 -2.28 -12.75
C VAL A 179 12.42 -2.93 -11.39
N HIS A 180 12.10 -2.11 -10.39
CA HIS A 180 11.91 -2.54 -9.00
C HIS A 180 10.82 -3.62 -8.83
N PHE A 181 9.82 -3.68 -9.72
CA PHE A 181 8.77 -4.72 -9.69
C PHE A 181 9.30 -6.15 -9.90
N ALA A 182 10.50 -6.31 -10.48
CA ALA A 182 11.15 -7.61 -10.62
C ALA A 182 11.40 -8.26 -9.24
N ALA A 183 11.59 -7.47 -8.19
CA ALA A 183 11.71 -7.98 -6.82
C ALA A 183 10.46 -8.69 -6.31
N ASN A 184 9.26 -8.28 -6.75
CA ASN A 184 8.01 -8.96 -6.37
C ASN A 184 7.98 -10.40 -6.93
N ASN A 185 8.44 -10.58 -8.18
CA ASN A 185 8.52 -11.89 -8.80
C ASN A 185 9.65 -12.74 -8.19
N LEU A 186 10.81 -12.13 -7.88
CA LEU A 186 11.88 -12.80 -7.13
C LEU A 186 11.40 -13.24 -5.75
N ASN A 187 10.71 -12.38 -5.02
CA ASN A 187 10.15 -12.72 -3.72
C ASN A 187 9.18 -13.90 -3.84
N ARG A 188 8.27 -13.88 -4.81
CA ARG A 188 7.33 -14.98 -5.06
C ARG A 188 8.08 -16.27 -5.44
N TYR A 189 9.05 -16.18 -6.35
CA TYR A 189 9.87 -17.30 -6.78
C TYR A 189 10.60 -17.95 -5.60
N TYR A 190 11.18 -17.14 -4.70
CA TYR A 190 11.91 -17.66 -3.55
C TYR A 190 11.00 -18.16 -2.41
N THR A 191 9.88 -17.50 -2.13
CA THR A 191 9.02 -17.86 -0.99
C THR A 191 8.02 -18.96 -1.31
N GLN A 192 7.52 -19.03 -2.54
CA GLN A 192 6.50 -19.99 -2.94
C GLN A 192 7.08 -21.11 -3.83
N GLY A 193 8.17 -20.84 -4.55
CA GLY A 193 8.66 -21.73 -5.59
C GLY A 193 7.69 -21.81 -6.76
N ASP A 194 7.66 -22.95 -7.43
CA ASP A 194 6.73 -23.26 -8.52
C ASP A 194 6.25 -24.71 -8.38
N GLU A 195 5.07 -24.89 -7.76
CA GLU A 195 4.45 -26.19 -7.47
C GLU A 195 5.48 -27.22 -6.93
N ASP A 196 5.57 -28.40 -7.58
CA ASP A 196 6.56 -29.44 -7.27
C ASP A 196 7.76 -29.44 -8.22
N ILE A 197 8.02 -28.31 -8.93
CA ILE A 197 9.09 -28.12 -9.91
C ILE A 197 10.27 -27.37 -9.28
N ILE A 198 10.00 -26.25 -8.64
CA ILE A 198 10.99 -25.40 -7.97
C ILE A 198 10.67 -25.33 -6.48
N ALA A 199 11.55 -25.88 -5.65
CA ALA A 199 11.38 -25.81 -4.20
C ALA A 199 11.56 -24.36 -3.69
N PRO A 200 10.78 -23.92 -2.69
CA PRO A 200 10.96 -22.62 -2.03
C PRO A 200 12.37 -22.47 -1.43
N GLN A 201 12.91 -21.26 -1.50
CA GLN A 201 14.21 -20.84 -0.97
C GLN A 201 14.08 -19.52 -0.21
N PRO A 202 13.27 -19.46 0.89
CA PRO A 202 12.85 -18.22 1.54
C PRO A 202 14.00 -17.36 2.09
N GLU A 203 15.17 -17.96 2.39
CA GLU A 203 16.38 -17.23 2.78
C GLU A 203 16.89 -16.27 1.72
N LYS A 204 16.70 -16.59 0.45
CA LYS A 204 17.09 -15.70 -0.65
C LYS A 204 16.18 -14.46 -0.77
N ALA A 205 14.97 -14.53 -0.21
CA ALA A 205 14.02 -13.41 -0.20
C ALA A 205 14.31 -12.36 0.88
N LYS A 206 15.02 -12.74 1.95
CA LYS A 206 15.19 -11.90 3.16
C LYS A 206 15.77 -10.51 2.89
N ASP A 207 16.72 -10.43 1.98
CA ASP A 207 17.46 -9.19 1.71
C ASP A 207 16.93 -8.38 0.52
N LEU A 208 15.89 -8.88 -0.19
CA LEU A 208 15.38 -8.22 -1.39
C LEU A 208 14.95 -6.77 -1.14
N TRP A 209 14.24 -6.54 -0.03
CA TRP A 209 13.75 -5.20 0.31
C TRP A 209 14.88 -4.27 0.71
N LYS A 210 15.87 -4.79 1.45
CA LYS A 210 17.09 -4.06 1.81
C LYS A 210 17.89 -3.68 0.56
N ILE A 211 18.15 -4.64 -0.34
CA ILE A 211 18.88 -4.38 -1.60
C ILE A 211 18.14 -3.32 -2.43
N GLY A 212 16.82 -3.41 -2.54
CA GLY A 212 16.04 -2.40 -3.28
C GLY A 212 16.04 -1.03 -2.61
N ALA A 213 16.06 -0.97 -1.28
CA ALA A 213 16.22 0.27 -0.53
C ALA A 213 17.59 0.91 -0.79
N GLU A 214 18.67 0.11 -0.76
CA GLU A 214 20.03 0.53 -1.08
C GLU A 214 20.20 0.97 -2.54
N LEU A 215 19.44 0.38 -3.47
CA LEU A 215 19.34 0.82 -4.87
C LEU A 215 18.52 2.11 -5.04
N GLY A 216 17.92 2.63 -3.98
CA GLY A 216 17.19 3.89 -3.98
C GLY A 216 15.74 3.79 -4.42
N TYR A 217 15.12 2.61 -4.44
CA TYR A 217 13.71 2.46 -4.83
C TYR A 217 12.78 2.87 -3.68
N PRO A 218 11.92 3.88 -3.86
CA PRO A 218 11.10 4.42 -2.78
C PRO A 218 10.18 3.39 -2.12
N SER A 219 9.53 2.54 -2.93
CA SER A 219 8.66 1.47 -2.41
C SER A 219 9.42 0.44 -1.55
N HIS A 220 10.67 0.11 -1.92
CA HIS A 220 11.50 -0.81 -1.16
C HIS A 220 12.03 -0.16 0.12
N GLN A 221 12.37 1.12 0.07
CA GLN A 221 12.74 1.91 1.25
C GLN A 221 11.61 1.92 2.26
N PHE A 222 10.36 2.14 1.81
CA PHE A 222 9.17 2.07 2.66
C PHE A 222 8.97 0.67 3.29
N ILE A 223 9.06 -0.40 2.48
CA ILE A 223 8.88 -1.77 2.96
C ILE A 223 9.98 -2.13 3.96
N TYR A 224 11.24 -1.83 3.64
CA TYR A 224 12.37 -2.12 4.51
C TYR A 224 12.29 -1.32 5.82
N ALA A 225 11.93 -0.04 5.76
CA ALA A 225 11.66 0.78 6.94
C ALA A 225 10.55 0.18 7.82
N SER A 226 9.49 -0.33 7.20
CA SER A 226 8.38 -0.97 7.92
C SER A 226 8.83 -2.25 8.64
N GLU A 227 9.70 -3.06 8.03
CA GLU A 227 10.29 -4.23 8.69
C GLU A 227 11.22 -3.84 9.86
N LEU A 228 12.06 -2.83 9.68
CA LEU A 228 12.91 -2.28 10.75
C LEU A 228 12.07 -1.74 11.91
N LYS A 229 10.97 -1.04 11.61
CA LYS A 229 10.03 -0.56 12.63
C LYS A 229 9.41 -1.69 13.45
N LYS A 230 9.02 -2.81 12.82
CA LYS A 230 8.54 -4.02 13.53
C LYS A 230 9.60 -4.64 14.44
N GLN A 231 10.88 -4.53 14.05
CA GLN A 231 12.02 -4.96 14.85
C GLN A 231 12.45 -3.94 15.91
N GLU A 232 11.70 -2.85 16.09
CA GLU A 232 11.98 -1.73 17.01
C GLU A 232 13.30 -0.97 16.71
N ARG A 233 13.88 -1.15 15.52
CA ARG A 233 15.05 -0.44 15.02
C ARG A 233 14.63 0.94 14.48
N TYR A 234 14.08 1.75 15.36
CA TYR A 234 13.34 2.97 14.98
C TYR A 234 14.19 4.02 14.29
N GLN A 235 15.46 4.22 14.69
CA GLN A 235 16.34 5.21 14.04
C GLN A 235 16.60 4.84 12.58
N GLU A 236 16.89 3.57 12.31
CA GLU A 236 17.10 3.08 10.96
C GLU A 236 15.81 3.10 10.14
N ALA A 237 14.69 2.76 10.76
CA ALA A 237 13.38 2.84 10.11
C ALA A 237 13.07 4.29 9.67
N LEU A 238 13.30 5.26 10.56
CA LEU A 238 13.09 6.67 10.24
C LEU A 238 13.98 7.14 9.08
N HIS A 239 15.26 6.75 9.09
CA HIS A 239 16.16 7.05 7.98
C HIS A 239 15.58 6.61 6.63
N TRP A 240 15.14 5.35 6.53
CA TRP A 240 14.60 4.81 5.28
C TRP A 240 13.22 5.37 4.91
N PHE A 241 12.36 5.71 5.88
CA PHE A 241 11.13 6.46 5.61
C PHE A 241 11.42 7.85 5.04
N MET A 242 12.42 8.57 5.58
CA MET A 242 12.82 9.89 5.06
C MET A 242 13.41 9.79 3.65
N GLU A 243 14.21 8.75 3.37
CA GLU A 243 14.71 8.47 2.02
C GLU A 243 13.57 8.17 1.03
N SER A 244 12.57 7.41 1.45
CA SER A 244 11.37 7.17 0.65
C SER A 244 10.57 8.46 0.41
N ALA A 245 10.41 9.29 1.45
CA ALA A 245 9.69 10.56 1.39
C ALA A 245 10.33 11.61 0.46
N ALA A 246 11.62 11.47 0.17
CA ALA A 246 12.31 12.33 -0.79
C ALA A 246 11.88 12.08 -2.25
N ALA A 247 11.17 10.99 -2.54
CA ALA A 247 10.57 10.75 -3.84
C ALA A 247 9.29 11.59 -4.02
N PRO A 248 9.03 12.14 -5.22
CA PRO A 248 7.80 12.86 -5.51
C PRO A 248 6.56 12.01 -5.22
N ASN A 249 5.54 12.60 -4.59
CA ASN A 249 4.27 11.94 -4.26
C ASN A 249 4.39 10.64 -3.44
N SER A 250 5.44 10.53 -2.63
CA SER A 250 5.58 9.39 -1.70
C SER A 250 4.58 9.49 -0.55
N ASP A 251 3.90 8.40 -0.24
CA ASP A 251 2.83 8.27 0.76
C ASP A 251 3.30 7.78 2.14
N CYS A 252 4.55 8.02 2.51
CA CYS A 252 5.12 7.57 3.78
C CYS A 252 5.09 8.61 4.91
N TRP A 253 4.48 9.78 4.68
CA TRP A 253 4.46 10.88 5.64
C TRP A 253 3.73 10.54 6.94
N TYR A 254 2.69 9.69 6.87
CA TYR A 254 2.03 9.20 8.08
C TYR A 254 3.00 8.48 9.03
N GLU A 255 3.85 7.60 8.51
CA GLU A 255 4.80 6.84 9.31
C GLU A 255 5.85 7.77 9.98
N ILE A 256 6.36 8.74 9.24
CA ILE A 256 7.27 9.76 9.76
C ILE A 256 6.59 10.55 10.88
N GLY A 257 5.38 11.05 10.62
CA GLY A 257 4.58 11.77 11.62
C GLY A 257 4.34 10.97 12.89
N PHE A 258 4.00 9.68 12.75
CA PHE A 258 3.83 8.78 13.89
C PHE A 258 5.11 8.61 14.72
N MET A 259 6.27 8.53 14.08
CA MET A 259 7.55 8.41 14.78
C MET A 259 7.91 9.67 15.56
N TYR A 260 7.76 10.85 14.97
CA TYR A 260 7.95 12.13 15.66
C TYR A 260 6.92 12.39 16.76
N TRP A 261 5.66 11.97 16.55
CA TRP A 261 4.61 12.10 17.56
C TRP A 261 4.94 11.33 18.84
N ASN A 262 5.49 10.12 18.70
CA ASN A 262 5.74 9.19 19.80
C ASN A 262 7.20 9.16 20.27
N GLY A 263 8.11 9.91 19.65
CA GLY A 263 9.54 9.86 19.98
C GLY A 263 10.18 8.51 19.64
N LYS A 264 9.76 7.88 18.55
CA LYS A 264 10.29 6.58 18.12
C LYS A 264 11.51 6.78 17.23
N GLY A 265 12.71 6.56 17.81
CA GLY A 265 13.99 6.74 17.12
C GLY A 265 14.40 8.20 16.89
N VAL A 266 13.67 9.15 17.43
CA VAL A 266 13.88 10.59 17.30
C VAL A 266 13.28 11.31 18.52
N GLU A 267 13.71 12.51 18.83
CA GLU A 267 13.05 13.36 19.83
C GLU A 267 11.62 13.71 19.40
N VAL A 268 10.73 13.83 20.39
CA VAL A 268 9.33 14.18 20.15
C VAL A 268 9.24 15.58 19.55
N ASP A 269 8.62 15.69 18.38
CA ASP A 269 8.25 16.96 17.74
C ASP A 269 6.81 16.85 17.21
N LYS A 270 5.87 17.30 18.06
CA LYS A 270 4.43 17.26 17.75
C LYS A 270 4.06 18.18 16.58
N ALA A 271 4.73 19.32 16.43
CA ALA A 271 4.44 20.26 15.35
C ALA A 271 4.89 19.70 14.00
N TYR A 272 6.08 19.10 13.96
CA TYR A 272 6.54 18.41 12.76
C TYR A 272 5.68 17.20 12.42
N ALA A 273 5.25 16.40 13.41
CA ALA A 273 4.35 15.29 13.21
C ALA A 273 3.03 15.73 12.56
N VAL A 274 2.43 16.83 13.02
CA VAL A 274 1.22 17.40 12.41
C VAL A 274 1.47 17.79 10.96
N SER A 275 2.58 18.46 10.66
CA SER A 275 2.94 18.83 9.28
C SER A 275 3.09 17.59 8.36
N CYS A 276 3.58 16.48 8.91
CA CYS A 276 3.67 15.22 8.18
C CYS A 276 2.27 14.63 7.89
N TYR A 277 1.37 14.63 8.87
CA TYR A 277 -0.02 14.17 8.66
C TYR A 277 -0.76 15.02 7.61
N GLU A 278 -0.54 16.33 7.61
CA GLU A 278 -1.12 17.24 6.60
C GLU A 278 -0.56 16.96 5.20
N LYS A 279 0.75 16.73 5.07
CA LYS A 279 1.38 16.32 3.81
C LYS A 279 0.82 15.00 3.31
N GLU A 280 0.66 14.01 4.18
CA GLU A 280 0.05 12.74 3.81
C GLU A 280 -1.37 12.93 3.27
N LEU A 281 -2.22 13.74 3.94
CA LEU A 281 -3.59 13.98 3.49
C LEU A 281 -3.67 14.79 2.19
N ALA A 282 -2.66 15.61 1.89
CA ALA A 282 -2.57 16.31 0.61
C ALA A 282 -2.35 15.32 -0.56
N LEU A 283 -1.66 14.22 -0.33
CA LEU A 283 -1.39 13.15 -1.30
C LEU A 283 -2.48 12.08 -1.27
N THR A 284 -2.84 11.65 -0.07
CA THR A 284 -3.77 10.56 0.20
C THR A 284 -4.91 11.05 1.11
N PRO A 285 -5.92 11.76 0.57
CA PRO A 285 -6.99 12.41 1.36
C PRO A 285 -7.80 11.46 2.25
N HIS A 286 -7.69 10.15 2.01
CA HIS A 286 -8.42 9.12 2.75
C HIS A 286 -7.55 8.35 3.75
N ASN A 287 -6.32 8.80 4.03
CA ASN A 287 -5.45 8.16 5.02
C ASN A 287 -6.01 8.31 6.43
N THR A 288 -6.61 7.23 6.95
CA THR A 288 -7.27 7.22 8.27
C THR A 288 -6.30 7.37 9.43
N GLY A 289 -5.04 6.96 9.25
CA GLY A 289 -3.98 7.15 10.25
C GLY A 289 -3.68 8.64 10.48
N SER A 290 -3.50 9.39 9.39
CA SER A 290 -3.27 10.84 9.44
C SER A 290 -4.48 11.60 9.96
N HIS A 291 -5.70 11.20 9.58
CA HIS A 291 -6.91 11.76 10.19
C HIS A 291 -6.98 11.52 11.71
N ASN A 292 -6.66 10.33 12.20
CA ASN A 292 -6.60 10.05 13.64
C ASN A 292 -5.50 10.89 14.32
N GLY A 293 -4.30 10.99 13.72
CA GLY A 293 -3.20 11.80 14.25
C GLY A 293 -3.58 13.27 14.39
N LEU A 294 -4.17 13.87 13.33
CA LEU A 294 -4.66 15.25 13.37
C LEU A 294 -5.82 15.42 14.38
N GLY A 295 -6.73 14.46 14.41
CA GLY A 295 -7.83 14.50 15.37
C GLY A 295 -7.35 14.52 16.82
N GLN A 296 -6.33 13.71 17.15
CA GLN A 296 -5.68 13.73 18.46
C GLN A 296 -4.94 15.04 18.71
N ALA A 297 -4.19 15.52 17.74
CA ALA A 297 -3.43 16.77 17.82
C ALA A 297 -4.35 17.96 18.15
N TYR A 298 -5.43 18.12 17.39
CA TYR A 298 -6.43 19.18 17.64
C TYR A 298 -7.19 19.00 18.96
N PHE A 299 -7.47 17.74 19.36
CA PHE A 299 -8.14 17.48 20.64
C PHE A 299 -7.28 17.87 21.85
N LEU A 300 -5.98 17.57 21.78
CA LEU A 300 -5.04 17.83 22.89
C LEU A 300 -4.45 19.25 22.86
N GLY A 301 -4.45 19.91 21.68
CA GLY A 301 -3.72 21.15 21.48
C GLY A 301 -2.20 20.93 21.43
N GLU A 302 -1.76 19.76 20.96
CA GLU A 302 -0.35 19.40 20.86
C GLU A 302 0.15 19.53 19.41
N GLY A 303 1.17 20.34 19.21
CA GLY A 303 1.71 20.67 17.89
C GLY A 303 0.86 21.65 17.07
N VAL A 304 -0.38 21.88 17.48
CA VAL A 304 -1.34 22.86 16.92
C VAL A 304 -2.19 23.46 18.05
N PRO A 305 -2.77 24.66 17.86
CA PRO A 305 -3.79 25.17 18.79
C PRO A 305 -4.97 24.20 18.91
N GLN A 306 -5.48 24.05 20.14
CA GLN A 306 -6.62 23.19 20.41
C GLN A 306 -7.86 23.62 19.61
N ASP A 307 -8.50 22.68 18.92
CA ASP A 307 -9.72 22.89 18.14
C ASP A 307 -10.58 21.62 18.16
N TYR A 308 -11.56 21.58 19.03
CA TYR A 308 -12.42 20.41 19.18
C TYR A 308 -13.31 20.14 17.95
N ALA A 309 -13.67 21.17 17.14
CA ALA A 309 -14.47 20.97 15.96
C ALA A 309 -13.66 20.25 14.88
N LYS A 310 -12.40 20.67 14.65
CA LYS A 310 -11.48 19.96 13.78
C LYS A 310 -11.16 18.56 14.31
N ALA A 311 -10.95 18.42 15.62
CA ALA A 311 -10.74 17.12 16.24
C ALA A 311 -11.88 16.16 15.94
N PHE A 312 -13.12 16.58 16.19
CA PHE A 312 -14.30 15.76 15.92
C PHE A 312 -14.45 15.41 14.45
N TYR A 313 -14.22 16.37 13.54
CA TYR A 313 -14.25 16.13 12.09
C TYR A 313 -13.27 15.02 11.69
N HIS A 314 -11.99 15.15 12.03
CA HIS A 314 -10.95 14.20 11.62
C HIS A 314 -11.18 12.80 12.24
N LEU A 315 -11.51 12.73 13.52
CA LEU A 315 -11.78 11.47 14.20
C LEU A 315 -13.02 10.76 13.64
N SER A 316 -14.10 11.52 13.38
CA SER A 316 -15.33 10.97 12.79
C SER A 316 -15.07 10.45 11.39
N TYR A 317 -14.31 11.18 10.57
CA TYR A 317 -13.93 10.74 9.22
C TYR A 317 -13.20 9.40 9.24
N ALA A 318 -12.19 9.26 10.11
CA ALA A 318 -11.42 8.01 10.23
C ALA A 318 -12.30 6.84 10.69
N TYR A 319 -13.22 7.09 11.61
CA TYR A 319 -14.15 6.09 12.13
C TYR A 319 -15.17 5.64 11.07
N GLU A 320 -15.80 6.59 10.36
CA GLU A 320 -16.85 6.30 9.37
C GLU A 320 -16.32 5.60 8.13
N LYS A 321 -15.11 5.95 7.67
CA LYS A 321 -14.54 5.40 6.43
C LYS A 321 -13.97 4.00 6.56
N ARG A 322 -13.35 3.66 7.70
CA ARG A 322 -12.69 2.35 7.90
C ARG A 322 -12.95 1.70 9.26
N GLY A 323 -13.91 2.20 10.03
CA GLY A 323 -14.18 1.68 11.36
C GLY A 323 -13.00 1.81 12.32
N SER A 324 -12.12 2.82 12.10
CA SER A 324 -10.93 2.98 12.92
C SER A 324 -11.30 3.22 14.38
N GLU A 325 -11.02 2.25 15.24
CA GLU A 325 -11.33 2.31 16.67
C GLU A 325 -10.27 3.08 17.47
N TRP A 326 -9.16 3.45 16.84
CA TRP A 326 -8.05 4.12 17.53
C TRP A 326 -8.45 5.47 18.17
N GLY A 327 -9.26 6.26 17.47
CA GLY A 327 -9.76 7.56 17.94
C GLY A 327 -11.06 7.52 18.74
N VAL A 328 -11.69 6.34 18.95
CA VAL A 328 -13.05 6.24 19.54
C VAL A 328 -13.16 6.81 20.95
N PHE A 329 -12.09 6.76 21.73
CA PHE A 329 -12.08 7.33 23.06
C PHE A 329 -12.22 8.87 23.01
N TYR A 330 -11.55 9.53 22.09
CA TYR A 330 -11.69 10.98 21.90
C TYR A 330 -13.06 11.35 21.33
N LEU A 331 -13.62 10.54 20.43
CA LEU A 331 -15.01 10.70 19.96
C LEU A 331 -16.01 10.56 21.10
N ALA A 332 -15.81 9.59 21.99
CA ALA A 332 -16.64 9.42 23.18
C ALA A 332 -16.59 10.67 24.07
N LYS A 333 -15.40 11.25 24.28
CA LYS A 333 -15.24 12.50 25.04
C LYS A 333 -15.92 13.68 24.34
N CYS A 334 -15.77 13.81 23.03
CA CYS A 334 -16.43 14.85 22.25
C CYS A 334 -17.95 14.79 22.46
N CYS A 335 -18.55 13.61 22.30
CA CYS A 335 -19.98 13.42 22.45
C CYS A 335 -20.44 13.56 23.93
N PHE A 336 -19.65 13.06 24.88
CA PHE A 336 -20.02 13.11 26.31
C PHE A 336 -19.99 14.52 26.89
N TYR A 337 -18.98 15.31 26.52
CA TYR A 337 -18.80 16.67 27.03
C TYR A 337 -19.34 17.79 26.11
N GLY A 338 -19.79 17.43 24.89
CA GLY A 338 -20.19 18.43 23.87
C GLY A 338 -19.02 19.22 23.29
N LEU A 339 -17.85 18.58 23.08
CA LEU A 339 -16.65 19.22 22.59
C LEU A 339 -16.60 19.16 21.05
N GLY A 340 -16.77 20.29 20.39
CA GLY A 340 -16.77 20.38 18.93
C GLY A 340 -17.99 19.75 18.24
N THR A 341 -18.92 19.23 19.00
CA THR A 341 -20.19 18.65 18.58
C THR A 341 -21.24 18.84 19.68
N PRO A 342 -22.54 18.88 19.38
CA PRO A 342 -23.56 18.84 20.42
C PRO A 342 -23.38 17.62 21.32
N GLN A 343 -23.69 17.80 22.62
CA GLN A 343 -23.62 16.71 23.59
C GLN A 343 -24.61 15.60 23.24
N ASP A 344 -24.11 14.36 23.19
CA ASP A 344 -24.90 13.17 22.88
C ASP A 344 -24.39 11.95 23.67
N TYR A 345 -25.05 11.68 24.79
CA TYR A 345 -24.68 10.55 25.67
C TYR A 345 -24.93 9.18 25.03
N GLY A 346 -25.87 9.06 24.08
CA GLY A 346 -26.16 7.84 23.35
C GLY A 346 -25.00 7.48 22.43
N LYS A 347 -24.55 8.45 21.63
CA LYS A 347 -23.35 8.27 20.80
C LYS A 347 -22.10 8.06 21.66
N ALA A 348 -21.95 8.81 22.75
CA ALA A 348 -20.84 8.61 23.67
C ALA A 348 -20.79 7.18 24.18
N LEU A 349 -21.92 6.58 24.58
CA LEU A 349 -21.99 5.19 25.03
C LEU A 349 -21.65 4.19 23.90
N GLN A 350 -22.12 4.44 22.68
CA GLN A 350 -21.77 3.61 21.52
C GLN A 350 -20.25 3.58 21.29
N PHE A 351 -19.58 4.72 21.32
CA PHE A 351 -18.11 4.80 21.22
C PHE A 351 -17.42 4.17 22.43
N LEU A 352 -17.90 4.43 23.65
CA LEU A 352 -17.34 3.82 24.86
C LEU A 352 -17.39 2.29 24.82
N ASN A 353 -18.45 1.70 24.26
CA ASN A 353 -18.57 0.25 24.14
C ASN A 353 -17.49 -0.39 23.23
N LYS A 354 -16.82 0.41 22.42
CA LYS A 354 -15.68 -0.01 21.57
C LYS A 354 -14.33 0.22 22.25
N VAL A 355 -14.28 0.91 23.38
CA VAL A 355 -13.06 1.07 24.19
C VAL A 355 -12.89 -0.20 25.03
N ASP A 356 -12.08 -1.13 24.55
CA ASP A 356 -11.86 -2.45 25.15
C ASP A 356 -10.68 -2.50 26.13
N TRP A 357 -9.84 -1.45 26.15
CA TRP A 357 -8.74 -1.33 27.10
C TRP A 357 -9.16 -0.66 28.41
N GLN A 358 -8.39 -0.93 29.48
CA GLN A 358 -8.62 -0.29 30.79
C GLN A 358 -8.40 1.22 30.70
N ASN A 359 -9.49 1.97 30.80
CA ASN A 359 -9.47 3.43 30.78
C ASN A 359 -10.42 3.98 31.86
N LYS A 360 -9.83 4.60 32.90
CA LYS A 360 -10.56 5.10 34.05
C LYS A 360 -11.55 6.20 33.69
N GLU A 361 -11.24 7.08 32.77
CA GLU A 361 -12.14 8.13 32.30
C GLU A 361 -13.29 7.54 31.49
N ALA A 362 -13.05 6.51 30.68
CA ALA A 362 -14.10 5.79 29.96
C ALA A 362 -15.05 5.08 30.96
N ASP A 363 -14.51 4.44 31.98
CA ASP A 363 -15.32 3.83 33.04
C ASP A 363 -16.12 4.89 33.83
N TYR A 364 -15.56 6.07 34.12
CA TYR A 364 -16.28 7.18 34.66
C TYR A 364 -17.46 7.60 33.78
N MET A 365 -17.24 7.83 32.50
CA MET A 365 -18.29 8.24 31.55
C MET A 365 -19.41 7.19 31.48
N ARG A 366 -19.07 5.89 31.38
CA ARG A 366 -20.04 4.79 31.44
C ARG A 366 -20.83 4.83 32.76
N GLY A 367 -20.12 5.05 33.86
CA GLY A 367 -20.71 5.12 35.20
C GLY A 367 -21.78 6.22 35.32
N VAL A 368 -21.47 7.42 34.84
CA VAL A 368 -22.42 8.55 34.84
C VAL A 368 -23.63 8.24 33.95
N ILE A 369 -23.41 7.74 32.71
CA ILE A 369 -24.50 7.43 31.77
C ILE A 369 -25.47 6.42 32.38
N TYR A 370 -24.97 5.30 32.90
CA TYR A 370 -25.84 4.27 33.49
C TYR A 370 -26.50 4.71 34.80
N ALA A 371 -25.77 5.36 35.71
CA ALA A 371 -26.33 5.75 36.99
C ALA A 371 -27.42 6.80 36.86
N GLN A 372 -27.33 7.69 35.89
CA GLN A 372 -28.29 8.79 35.68
C GLN A 372 -29.32 8.50 34.57
N GLY A 373 -29.16 7.39 33.81
CA GLY A 373 -30.10 7.04 32.74
C GLY A 373 -30.03 8.00 31.55
N LEU A 374 -28.83 8.36 31.10
CA LEU A 374 -28.62 9.31 30.03
C LEU A 374 -28.52 8.59 28.66
N GLY A 375 -28.76 9.34 27.57
CA GLY A 375 -28.55 8.84 26.21
C GLY A 375 -29.48 7.70 25.78
N GLY A 376 -30.71 7.68 26.30
CA GLY A 376 -31.75 6.71 25.94
C GLY A 376 -31.66 5.36 26.68
N VAL A 377 -30.74 5.22 27.64
CA VAL A 377 -30.71 4.04 28.53
C VAL A 377 -31.50 4.29 29.80
N SER A 378 -32.16 3.26 30.32
CA SER A 378 -32.82 3.34 31.64
C SER A 378 -31.75 3.47 32.72
N ALA A 379 -32.08 4.25 33.77
CA ALA A 379 -31.18 4.41 34.92
C ALA A 379 -30.92 3.05 35.60
N ASP A 380 -29.65 2.68 35.72
CA ASP A 380 -29.15 1.51 36.42
C ASP A 380 -28.06 1.93 37.41
N ILE A 381 -28.50 2.37 38.59
CA ILE A 381 -27.61 2.88 39.64
C ILE A 381 -26.57 1.81 40.05
N PRO A 382 -26.93 0.54 40.31
CA PRO A 382 -25.95 -0.49 40.64
C PRO A 382 -24.86 -0.63 39.59
N LYS A 383 -25.21 -0.70 38.29
CA LYS A 383 -24.28 -0.81 37.18
C LYS A 383 -23.42 0.44 37.06
N GLY A 384 -24.03 1.62 37.12
CA GLY A 384 -23.32 2.89 37.08
C GLY A 384 -22.28 3.01 38.19
N VAL A 385 -22.68 2.71 39.44
CA VAL A 385 -21.78 2.73 40.60
C VAL A 385 -20.63 1.72 40.42
N ALA A 386 -20.89 0.54 39.87
CA ALA A 386 -19.83 -0.44 39.62
C ALA A 386 -18.77 0.14 38.67
N TYR A 387 -19.16 0.82 37.58
CA TYR A 387 -18.23 1.50 36.67
C TYR A 387 -17.49 2.65 37.35
N LEU A 388 -18.18 3.49 38.18
CA LEU A 388 -17.55 4.57 38.94
C LEU A 388 -16.48 4.03 39.91
N GLN A 389 -16.78 2.90 40.59
CA GLN A 389 -15.81 2.21 41.45
C GLN A 389 -14.62 1.67 40.67
N LYS A 390 -14.85 1.12 39.49
CA LYS A 390 -13.79 0.65 38.58
C LYS A 390 -12.91 1.81 38.10
N ALA A 391 -13.49 2.98 37.87
CA ALA A 391 -12.75 4.20 37.54
C ALA A 391 -11.83 4.67 38.70
N GLY A 392 -12.11 4.29 39.91
CA GLY A 392 -11.29 4.31 41.13
C GLY A 392 -10.53 5.61 41.41
N SER A 393 -9.30 5.75 40.89
CA SER A 393 -8.45 6.92 41.12
C SER A 393 -8.80 8.16 40.28
N PHE A 394 -9.75 8.07 39.36
CA PHE A 394 -10.20 9.22 38.58
C PHE A 394 -11.01 10.18 39.48
N THR A 395 -10.54 11.41 39.63
CA THR A 395 -11.11 12.36 40.61
C THR A 395 -12.62 12.58 40.45
N LYS A 396 -13.06 12.81 39.20
CA LYS A 396 -14.50 13.00 38.91
C LYS A 396 -15.36 11.77 39.28
N ALA A 397 -14.80 10.57 39.18
CA ALA A 397 -15.51 9.35 39.56
C ALA A 397 -15.72 9.29 41.11
N LYS A 398 -14.72 9.71 41.87
CA LYS A 398 -14.84 9.81 43.33
C LYS A 398 -15.89 10.85 43.73
N GLU A 399 -15.89 12.00 43.08
CA GLU A 399 -16.88 13.06 43.31
C GLU A 399 -18.30 12.58 42.97
N GLU A 400 -18.46 11.93 41.83
CA GLU A 400 -19.77 11.40 41.42
C GLU A 400 -20.26 10.29 42.38
N LEU A 401 -19.36 9.43 42.89
CA LEU A 401 -19.72 8.41 43.89
C LEU A 401 -20.32 8.98 45.18
N LEU A 402 -20.00 10.22 45.56
CA LEU A 402 -20.59 10.86 46.74
C LEU A 402 -22.12 11.06 46.62
N HIS A 403 -22.65 11.06 45.40
CA HIS A 403 -24.10 11.18 45.16
C HIS A 403 -24.87 9.87 45.38
N TYR A 404 -24.17 8.78 45.71
CA TYR A 404 -24.81 7.47 45.91
C TYR A 404 -24.53 6.92 47.31
N LYS A 405 -25.47 6.08 47.83
CA LYS A 405 -25.31 5.38 49.12
C LYS A 405 -25.91 3.98 49.02
N LYS A 406 -25.46 3.08 49.90
CA LYS A 406 -26.11 1.78 50.08
C LYS A 406 -27.29 1.94 51.10
N THR A 407 -28.42 1.31 50.78
CA THR A 407 -29.51 1.12 51.75
C THR A 407 -29.13 0.09 52.80
N LEU A 408 -29.94 -0.05 53.84
CA LEU A 408 -29.82 -1.11 54.88
C LEU A 408 -29.79 -2.52 54.26
N PHE A 409 -30.46 -2.71 53.14
CA PHE A 409 -30.48 -4.00 52.39
C PHE A 409 -29.39 -4.12 51.33
N GLY A 410 -28.37 -3.26 51.36
CA GLY A 410 -27.21 -3.32 50.45
C GLY A 410 -27.45 -2.79 49.04
N LYS A 411 -28.63 -2.29 48.69
CA LYS A 411 -28.97 -1.73 47.40
C LYS A 411 -28.41 -0.31 47.23
N TRP A 412 -27.76 -0.04 46.10
CA TRP A 412 -27.33 1.32 45.78
C TRP A 412 -28.48 2.22 45.34
N VAL A 413 -28.52 3.41 45.87
CA VAL A 413 -29.52 4.47 45.57
C VAL A 413 -28.85 5.84 45.54
N ARG A 414 -29.46 6.80 44.83
CA ARG A 414 -29.02 8.19 44.87
C ARG A 414 -29.27 8.78 46.25
N ARG A 415 -28.37 9.60 46.74
CA ARG A 415 -28.61 10.44 47.95
C ARG A 415 -29.61 11.54 47.59
N ASN A 416 -30.53 11.82 48.47
CA ASN A 416 -31.43 12.97 48.37
C ASN A 416 -30.65 14.24 48.67
#